data_f80ec1ffa1c88359fb2f503268d2a241
#
_entry.id   f80ec1ffa1c88359fb2f503268d2a241
#
_cell.length_a   1.000
_cell.length_b   1.000
_cell.length_c   1.000
_cell.angle_alpha   90.00
_cell.angle_beta   90.00
_cell.angle_gamma   90.00
#
_symmetry.space_group_name_H-M   'P 1'
#
loop_
_entity.id
_entity.type
_entity.pdbx_description
1 polymer ?
#
loop_
_entity_poly.entity_id
_entity_poly.type
_entity_poly.pdbx_seq_one_letter_code
_entity_poly.pdbx_strand_id
1 'polypeptide(L)'
;MLNISIVLYHPRWEEEVVPLVEELLRCRSLRKIYLIDNSEEKCTEVPISSGKLRYMYMDSNLGYGKAHNIALRESAYYRTPYHLVLNSDVRVAAEDIDAMCEWMNANLSVGQMMPRVVGLDGEQQFVAKRLPSPMDVFGRRFLPQWMIAKRNKRYELRDLDLTRPINAPYLSGCFMLLRTKAAVDAGLFDERYFMYPEDIDLTRSIHRDWLTLYYPQWTIVHAHKQASYKNKKMLWVHIQNMCRYFNKWGWFFDPERRLFNRL
;
A
#
# COMPACT_ATOMS: atom_id res chain seq x y z
N MET A 1 -3.63 12.01 -15.58
CA MET A 1 -4.06 12.70 -14.34
C MET A 1 -4.05 11.71 -13.19
N LEU A 2 -3.56 12.15 -12.02
CA LEU A 2 -3.33 11.36 -10.82
C LEU A 2 -3.87 12.09 -9.59
N ASN A 3 -4.58 11.39 -8.72
CA ASN A 3 -4.82 11.81 -7.35
C ASN A 3 -3.91 11.02 -6.40
N ILE A 4 -3.53 11.63 -5.29
CA ILE A 4 -2.68 11.00 -4.28
C ILE A 4 -3.38 11.09 -2.92
N SER A 5 -3.38 10.02 -2.14
CA SER A 5 -3.85 10.04 -0.75
C SER A 5 -2.75 9.62 0.21
N ILE A 6 -2.60 10.38 1.27
CA ILE A 6 -1.66 10.14 2.37
C ILE A 6 -2.47 10.16 3.67
N VAL A 7 -2.46 9.06 4.40
CA VAL A 7 -3.10 8.97 5.72
C VAL A 7 -2.07 9.34 6.78
N LEU A 8 -2.44 10.31 7.61
CA LEU A 8 -1.61 10.83 8.68
C LEU A 8 -2.11 10.33 10.04
N TYR A 9 -1.18 10.07 10.95
CA TYR A 9 -1.44 9.79 12.35
C TYR A 9 -0.26 10.25 13.20
N HIS A 10 -0.43 11.31 13.98
CA HIS A 10 0.66 12.04 14.65
C HIS A 10 1.79 12.39 13.69
N PRO A 11 1.52 13.16 12.61
CA PRO A 11 2.47 13.39 11.54
C PRO A 11 3.67 14.22 12.02
N ARG A 12 4.84 13.89 11.49
CA ARG A 12 6.03 14.72 11.59
C ARG A 12 6.05 15.64 10.37
N TRP A 13 5.44 16.81 10.53
CA TRP A 13 5.19 17.71 9.42
C TRP A 13 6.47 18.10 8.69
N GLU A 14 7.43 18.70 9.39
CA GLU A 14 8.66 19.23 8.78
C GLU A 14 9.62 18.15 8.28
N GLU A 15 9.63 16.98 8.92
CA GLU A 15 10.58 15.92 8.60
C GLU A 15 10.08 14.96 7.50
N GLU A 16 8.77 14.76 7.41
CA GLU A 16 8.18 13.75 6.53
C GLU A 16 7.16 14.34 5.57
N VAL A 17 6.13 15.04 6.08
CA VAL A 17 4.96 15.41 5.26
C VAL A 17 5.27 16.56 4.30
N VAL A 18 5.88 17.64 4.80
CA VAL A 18 6.17 18.83 3.98
C VAL A 18 7.12 18.48 2.83
N PRO A 19 8.30 17.87 3.06
CA PRO A 19 9.21 17.52 1.97
C PRO A 19 8.57 16.57 0.94
N LEU A 20 7.76 15.61 1.40
CA LEU A 20 7.05 14.70 0.51
C LEU A 20 6.03 15.45 -0.36
N VAL A 21 5.20 16.31 0.25
CA VAL A 21 4.16 17.05 -0.48
C VAL A 21 4.78 18.04 -1.46
N GLU A 22 5.85 18.73 -1.10
CA GLU A 22 6.60 19.62 -2.01
C GLU A 22 7.10 18.87 -3.24
N GLU A 23 7.66 17.67 -3.05
CA GLU A 23 8.10 16.83 -4.16
C GLU A 23 6.91 16.38 -5.01
N LEU A 24 5.82 15.91 -4.41
CA LEU A 24 4.63 15.47 -5.12
C LEU A 24 3.94 16.59 -5.92
N LEU A 25 4.02 17.84 -5.44
CA LEU A 25 3.47 19.01 -6.16
C LEU A 25 4.19 19.27 -7.50
N ARG A 26 5.39 18.75 -7.69
CA ARG A 26 6.15 18.82 -8.95
C ARG A 26 5.65 17.85 -10.02
N CYS A 27 4.86 16.81 -9.64
CA CYS A 27 4.33 15.86 -10.61
C CYS A 27 3.44 16.58 -11.64
N ARG A 28 3.74 16.39 -12.92
CA ARG A 28 2.96 16.95 -14.06
C ARG A 28 1.57 16.34 -14.15
N SER A 29 1.47 15.06 -13.85
CA SER A 29 0.22 14.29 -13.85
C SER A 29 -0.71 14.61 -12.68
N LEU A 30 -0.22 15.31 -11.63
CA LEU A 30 -0.94 15.55 -10.39
C LEU A 30 -2.16 16.44 -10.59
N ARG A 31 -3.33 15.92 -10.15
CA ARG A 31 -4.58 16.65 -10.01
C ARG A 31 -4.79 17.13 -8.58
N LYS A 32 -4.71 16.22 -7.57
CA LYS A 32 -4.98 16.53 -6.18
C LYS A 32 -4.22 15.63 -5.22
N ILE A 33 -3.76 16.20 -4.11
CA ILE A 33 -3.25 15.47 -2.94
C ILE A 33 -4.29 15.60 -1.82
N TYR A 34 -4.61 14.48 -1.19
CA TYR A 34 -5.48 14.37 -0.03
C TYR A 34 -4.63 13.98 1.18
N LEU A 35 -4.48 14.87 2.15
CA LEU A 35 -3.92 14.57 3.46
C LEU A 35 -5.08 14.25 4.40
N ILE A 36 -5.21 13.00 4.81
CA ILE A 36 -6.32 12.50 5.62
C ILE A 36 -5.78 12.23 7.02
N ASP A 37 -6.10 13.12 7.94
CA ASP A 37 -5.55 13.10 9.29
C ASP A 37 -6.47 12.35 10.26
N ASN A 38 -5.97 11.21 10.70
CA ASN A 38 -6.58 10.30 11.66
C ASN A 38 -6.13 10.56 13.11
N SER A 39 -5.39 11.66 13.38
CA SER A 39 -4.93 12.01 14.73
C SER A 39 -6.10 12.41 15.62
N GLU A 40 -5.94 12.30 16.94
CA GLU A 40 -6.94 12.70 17.92
C GLU A 40 -7.05 14.23 18.00
N GLU A 41 -5.95 14.94 17.73
CA GLU A 41 -5.89 16.40 17.75
C GLU A 41 -5.72 16.94 16.33
N LYS A 42 -6.54 17.91 15.98
CA LYS A 42 -6.48 18.58 14.70
C LYS A 42 -5.24 19.46 14.60
N CYS A 43 -4.49 19.35 13.49
CA CYS A 43 -3.46 20.33 13.15
C CYS A 43 -4.14 21.70 12.91
N THR A 44 -3.80 22.68 13.75
CA THR A 44 -4.42 24.03 13.68
C THR A 44 -3.91 24.84 12.48
N GLU A 45 -2.65 24.63 12.12
CA GLU A 45 -2.03 25.29 10.97
C GLU A 45 -1.21 24.27 10.18
N VAL A 46 -1.71 23.88 9.01
CA VAL A 46 -1.01 22.96 8.11
C VAL A 46 0.14 23.73 7.45
N PRO A 47 1.42 23.31 7.66
CA PRO A 47 2.59 24.11 7.28
C PRO A 47 2.87 24.15 5.78
N ILE A 48 1.94 23.65 4.96
CA ILE A 48 2.02 23.68 3.51
C ILE A 48 0.65 23.95 2.89
N SER A 49 0.61 24.81 1.88
CA SER A 49 -0.62 25.20 1.18
C SER A 49 -0.44 25.15 -0.34
N SER A 50 -1.43 24.61 -1.03
CA SER A 50 -1.48 24.59 -2.50
C SER A 50 -2.92 24.43 -2.97
N GLY A 51 -3.27 25.00 -4.13
CA GLY A 51 -4.57 24.76 -4.77
C GLY A 51 -4.82 23.27 -5.14
N LYS A 52 -3.75 22.47 -5.20
CA LYS A 52 -3.82 21.02 -5.42
C LYS A 52 -3.84 20.21 -4.13
N LEU A 53 -3.75 20.81 -2.94
CA LEU A 53 -3.74 20.15 -1.64
C LEU A 53 -5.10 20.24 -0.96
N ARG A 54 -5.55 19.15 -0.33
CA ARG A 54 -6.73 19.12 0.54
C ARG A 54 -6.39 18.41 1.82
N TYR A 55 -6.33 19.12 2.92
CA TYR A 55 -6.25 18.57 4.26
C TYR A 55 -7.65 18.25 4.80
N MET A 56 -7.79 17.07 5.39
CA MET A 56 -9.06 16.56 5.91
C MET A 56 -8.80 15.92 7.28
N TYR A 57 -9.29 16.58 8.33
CA TYR A 57 -9.28 16.05 9.69
C TYR A 57 -10.49 15.16 9.93
N MET A 58 -10.26 13.95 10.45
CA MET A 58 -11.31 12.93 10.57
C MET A 58 -11.96 12.88 11.96
N ASP A 59 -11.44 13.64 12.93
CA ASP A 59 -11.92 13.65 14.33
C ASP A 59 -11.92 12.26 15.01
N SER A 60 -11.32 11.30 14.38
CA SER A 60 -11.17 9.92 14.85
C SER A 60 -10.23 9.13 13.99
N ASN A 61 -9.63 8.08 14.53
CA ASN A 61 -8.81 7.17 13.75
C ASN A 61 -9.69 6.16 13.01
N LEU A 62 -9.91 6.40 11.72
CA LEU A 62 -10.71 5.52 10.85
C LEU A 62 -10.00 4.22 10.45
N GLY A 63 -8.70 4.10 10.73
CA GLY A 63 -7.83 3.08 10.16
C GLY A 63 -7.32 3.45 8.76
N TYR A 64 -6.47 2.57 8.19
CA TYR A 64 -5.73 2.87 6.97
C TYR A 64 -6.63 2.85 5.72
N GLY A 65 -7.22 1.69 5.40
CA GLY A 65 -7.98 1.50 4.17
C GLY A 65 -9.23 2.38 4.09
N LYS A 66 -9.98 2.52 5.19
CA LYS A 66 -11.17 3.37 5.25
C LYS A 66 -10.85 4.84 5.01
N ALA A 67 -9.73 5.33 5.55
CA ALA A 67 -9.28 6.70 5.31
C ALA A 67 -8.91 6.91 3.83
N HIS A 68 -8.11 6.02 3.23
CA HIS A 68 -7.78 6.11 1.80
C HIS A 68 -9.02 6.02 0.88
N ASN A 69 -10.04 5.26 1.28
CA ASN A 69 -11.27 5.14 0.51
C ASN A 69 -11.99 6.48 0.29
N ILE A 70 -11.84 7.46 1.20
CA ILE A 70 -12.42 8.80 1.05
C ILE A 70 -11.88 9.43 -0.25
N ALA A 71 -10.57 9.43 -0.44
CA ALA A 71 -9.93 9.99 -1.63
C ALA A 71 -10.10 9.10 -2.88
N LEU A 72 -10.14 7.77 -2.72
CA LEU A 72 -10.40 6.84 -3.82
C LEU A 72 -11.82 7.03 -4.41
N ARG A 73 -12.82 7.26 -3.56
CA ARG A 73 -14.19 7.60 -4.02
C ARG A 73 -14.24 8.93 -4.77
N GLU A 74 -13.47 9.92 -4.33
CA GLU A 74 -13.32 11.19 -5.06
C GLU A 74 -12.67 10.95 -6.44
N SER A 75 -11.64 10.09 -6.50
CA SER A 75 -10.99 9.71 -7.78
C SER A 75 -11.97 9.00 -8.72
N ALA A 76 -12.79 8.11 -8.21
CA ALA A 76 -13.82 7.42 -8.96
C ALA A 76 -14.89 8.40 -9.48
N TYR A 77 -15.41 9.25 -8.60
CA TYR A 77 -16.43 10.26 -8.94
C TYR A 77 -15.99 11.19 -10.07
N TYR A 78 -14.75 11.70 -9.95
CA TYR A 78 -14.17 12.59 -10.99
C TYR A 78 -13.51 11.85 -12.14
N ARG A 79 -13.61 10.53 -12.22
CA ARG A 79 -13.00 9.69 -13.25
C ARG A 79 -11.51 9.94 -13.46
N THR A 80 -10.79 10.23 -12.36
CA THR A 80 -9.33 10.39 -12.40
C THR A 80 -8.69 9.03 -12.73
N PRO A 81 -7.88 8.89 -13.77
CA PRO A 81 -7.41 7.58 -14.27
C PRO A 81 -6.60 6.81 -13.24
N TYR A 82 -5.78 7.51 -12.46
CA TYR A 82 -4.88 6.90 -11.48
C TYR A 82 -5.07 7.47 -10.09
N HIS A 83 -4.84 6.62 -9.09
CA HIS A 83 -4.78 7.00 -7.69
C HIS A 83 -3.55 6.36 -7.03
N LEU A 84 -2.72 7.18 -6.39
CA LEU A 84 -1.59 6.70 -5.58
C LEU A 84 -1.98 6.72 -4.10
N VAL A 85 -1.98 5.55 -3.50
CA VAL A 85 -2.01 5.38 -2.04
C VAL A 85 -0.57 5.39 -1.56
N LEU A 86 -0.22 6.28 -0.63
CA LEU A 86 1.15 6.55 -0.24
C LEU A 86 1.29 6.77 1.27
N ASN A 87 2.31 6.16 1.88
CA ASN A 87 2.71 6.47 3.25
C ASN A 87 3.48 7.79 3.33
N SER A 88 3.36 8.50 4.45
CA SER A 88 4.07 9.78 4.68
C SER A 88 5.59 9.64 4.84
N ASP A 89 6.08 8.44 5.14
CA ASP A 89 7.50 8.13 5.31
C ASP A 89 8.17 7.52 4.07
N VAL A 90 7.51 7.65 2.90
CA VAL A 90 8.07 7.29 1.58
C VAL A 90 8.72 8.50 0.93
N ARG A 91 9.87 8.29 0.28
CA ARG A 91 10.51 9.27 -0.61
C ARG A 91 10.51 8.72 -2.02
N VAL A 92 10.00 9.50 -2.96
CA VAL A 92 9.84 9.14 -4.37
C VAL A 92 10.00 10.41 -5.22
N ALA A 93 10.69 10.33 -6.34
CA ALA A 93 10.82 11.44 -7.27
C ALA A 93 9.51 11.66 -8.05
N ALA A 94 9.15 12.92 -8.26
CA ALA A 94 7.96 13.30 -9.03
C ALA A 94 8.01 12.76 -10.46
N GLU A 95 9.18 12.81 -11.08
CA GLU A 95 9.44 12.32 -12.43
C GLU A 95 9.21 10.80 -12.56
N ASP A 96 9.55 10.03 -11.52
CA ASP A 96 9.32 8.59 -11.50
C ASP A 96 7.82 8.26 -11.44
N ILE A 97 7.05 9.03 -10.66
CA ILE A 97 5.58 8.87 -10.60
C ILE A 97 4.96 9.17 -11.97
N ASP A 98 5.38 10.24 -12.62
CA ASP A 98 4.91 10.60 -13.96
C ASP A 98 5.26 9.51 -14.98
N ALA A 99 6.49 8.98 -14.94
CA ALA A 99 6.94 7.92 -15.82
C ALA A 99 6.15 6.60 -15.58
N MET A 100 5.87 6.25 -14.33
CA MET A 100 5.02 5.10 -13.98
C MET A 100 3.61 5.26 -14.53
N CYS A 101 3.01 6.45 -14.42
CA CYS A 101 1.69 6.74 -15.00
C CYS A 101 1.69 6.63 -16.53
N GLU A 102 2.73 7.16 -17.19
CA GLU A 102 2.90 7.05 -18.65
C GLU A 102 3.05 5.59 -19.08
N TRP A 103 3.86 4.82 -18.36
CA TRP A 103 4.03 3.39 -18.62
C TRP A 103 2.69 2.62 -18.46
N MET A 104 1.92 2.90 -17.41
CA MET A 104 0.60 2.30 -17.21
C MET A 104 -0.41 2.71 -18.30
N ASN A 105 -0.28 3.90 -18.92
CA ASN A 105 -1.12 4.29 -20.08
C ASN A 105 -0.89 3.37 -21.29
N ALA A 106 0.35 2.93 -21.49
CA ALA A 106 0.69 2.00 -22.57
C ALA A 106 0.37 0.53 -22.21
N ASN A 107 0.13 0.21 -20.93
CA ASN A 107 -0.09 -1.14 -20.42
C ASN A 107 -1.46 -1.25 -19.74
N LEU A 108 -2.52 -1.35 -20.55
CA LEU A 108 -3.90 -1.24 -20.10
C LEU A 108 -4.38 -2.36 -19.18
N SER A 109 -3.74 -3.52 -19.22
CA SER A 109 -4.05 -4.67 -18.34
C SER A 109 -3.55 -4.50 -16.91
N VAL A 110 -2.71 -3.48 -16.63
CA VAL A 110 -2.14 -3.26 -15.29
C VAL A 110 -3.12 -2.47 -14.44
N GLY A 111 -3.58 -3.09 -13.36
CA GLY A 111 -4.48 -2.50 -12.37
C GLY A 111 -3.74 -1.87 -11.18
N GLN A 112 -2.58 -2.42 -10.82
CA GLN A 112 -1.75 -1.93 -9.72
C GLN A 112 -0.27 -2.06 -10.06
N MET A 113 0.52 -1.08 -9.68
CA MET A 113 1.98 -1.11 -9.79
C MET A 113 2.63 -0.71 -8.47
N MET A 114 3.76 -1.36 -8.17
CA MET A 114 4.64 -1.05 -7.06
C MET A 114 6.10 -1.11 -7.54
N PRO A 115 6.91 -0.07 -7.34
CA PRO A 115 8.33 -0.06 -7.66
C PRO A 115 9.14 -0.90 -6.67
N ARG A 116 10.44 -1.00 -6.90
CA ARG A 116 11.40 -1.50 -5.91
C ARG A 116 11.40 -0.58 -4.69
N VAL A 117 11.38 -1.16 -3.50
CA VAL A 117 11.42 -0.41 -2.24
C VAL A 117 12.71 -0.74 -1.50
N VAL A 118 13.41 0.29 -1.06
CA VAL A 118 14.61 0.16 -0.21
C VAL A 118 14.43 0.92 1.10
N GLY A 119 15.18 0.52 2.11
CA GLY A 119 15.27 1.26 3.38
C GLY A 119 16.17 2.49 3.27
N LEU A 120 16.29 3.26 4.36
CA LEU A 120 17.25 4.37 4.48
C LEU A 120 18.70 3.89 4.41
N ASP A 121 18.97 2.62 4.71
CA ASP A 121 20.24 1.93 4.60
C ASP A 121 20.56 1.42 3.18
N GLY A 122 19.62 1.61 2.23
CA GLY A 122 19.71 1.09 0.87
C GLY A 122 19.35 -0.39 0.72
N GLU A 123 19.06 -1.09 1.83
CA GLU A 123 18.68 -2.51 1.78
C GLU A 123 17.27 -2.70 1.21
N GLN A 124 17.11 -3.75 0.39
CA GLN A 124 15.83 -4.04 -0.25
C GLN A 124 14.78 -4.49 0.77
N GLN A 125 13.61 -3.85 0.74
CA GLN A 125 12.43 -4.30 1.45
C GLN A 125 11.60 -5.22 0.55
N PHE A 126 11.23 -6.41 1.06
CA PHE A 126 10.45 -7.40 0.31
C PHE A 126 8.95 -7.08 0.43
N VAL A 127 8.49 -6.16 -0.40
CA VAL A 127 7.14 -5.59 -0.39
C VAL A 127 6.16 -6.33 -1.31
N ALA A 128 6.66 -7.07 -2.29
CA ALA A 128 5.90 -8.00 -3.11
C ALA A 128 5.96 -9.39 -2.49
N LYS A 129 4.80 -10.06 -2.35
CA LYS A 129 4.72 -11.33 -1.64
C LYS A 129 3.68 -12.26 -2.27
N ARG A 130 3.74 -13.52 -1.90
CA ARG A 130 2.63 -14.47 -2.11
C ARG A 130 1.47 -14.17 -1.16
N LEU A 131 0.27 -14.62 -1.48
CA LEU A 131 -0.85 -14.57 -0.55
C LEU A 131 -0.54 -15.44 0.69
N PRO A 132 -0.75 -14.89 1.89
CA PRO A 132 -0.41 -15.60 3.13
C PRO A 132 -1.34 -16.77 3.41
N SER A 133 -0.77 -17.82 3.98
CA SER A 133 -1.52 -18.82 4.72
C SER A 133 -1.47 -18.50 6.22
N PRO A 134 -2.30 -19.16 7.06
CA PRO A 134 -2.22 -19.00 8.50
C PRO A 134 -0.80 -19.26 9.06
N MET A 135 -0.07 -20.22 8.47
CA MET A 135 1.30 -20.52 8.89
C MET A 135 2.29 -19.38 8.53
N ASP A 136 2.06 -18.65 7.44
CA ASP A 136 2.90 -17.50 7.06
C ASP A 136 2.70 -16.31 8.00
N VAL A 137 1.52 -16.17 8.58
CA VAL A 137 1.20 -15.09 9.53
C VAL A 137 1.58 -15.47 10.95
N PHE A 138 0.99 -16.55 11.46
CA PHE A 138 1.14 -16.95 12.86
C PHE A 138 2.47 -17.67 13.11
N GLY A 139 2.93 -18.51 12.17
CA GLY A 139 4.22 -19.19 12.28
C GLY A 139 5.41 -18.24 12.38
N ARG A 140 5.42 -17.15 11.61
CA ARG A 140 6.47 -16.12 11.67
C ARG A 140 6.61 -15.47 13.05
N ARG A 141 5.55 -15.44 13.82
CA ARG A 141 5.55 -14.79 15.13
C ARG A 141 5.88 -15.72 16.28
N PHE A 142 5.50 -16.99 16.16
CA PHE A 142 5.56 -17.95 17.27
C PHE A 142 6.60 -19.05 17.09
N LEU A 143 7.12 -19.26 15.87
CA LEU A 143 8.10 -20.28 15.60
C LEU A 143 9.53 -19.73 15.47
N PRO A 144 10.54 -20.49 15.86
CA PRO A 144 11.94 -20.11 15.65
C PRO A 144 12.27 -19.86 14.17
N GLN A 145 13.12 -18.87 13.90
CA GLN A 145 13.47 -18.45 12.54
C GLN A 145 14.01 -19.59 11.67
N TRP A 146 14.81 -20.50 12.22
CA TRP A 146 15.37 -21.64 11.46
C TRP A 146 14.29 -22.59 10.91
N MET A 147 13.15 -22.75 11.60
CA MET A 147 12.03 -23.56 11.13
C MET A 147 11.27 -22.93 9.97
N ILE A 148 11.22 -21.62 9.91
CA ILE A 148 10.39 -20.88 8.96
C ILE A 148 11.20 -20.15 7.87
N ALA A 149 12.54 -20.17 7.94
CA ALA A 149 13.41 -19.41 7.02
C ALA A 149 13.13 -19.71 5.54
N LYS A 150 13.07 -21.00 5.15
CA LYS A 150 12.75 -21.40 3.77
C LYS A 150 11.36 -20.94 3.33
N ARG A 151 10.38 -21.01 4.26
CA ARG A 151 9.02 -20.59 4.02
C ARG A 151 8.93 -19.07 3.87
N ASN A 152 9.60 -18.32 4.75
CA ASN A 152 9.68 -16.85 4.68
C ASN A 152 10.30 -16.40 3.37
N LYS A 153 11.44 -17.03 2.96
CA LYS A 153 12.08 -16.75 1.67
C LYS A 153 11.10 -16.91 0.50
N ARG A 154 10.31 -17.99 0.50
CA ARG A 154 9.30 -18.22 -0.53
C ARG A 154 8.13 -17.23 -0.42
N TYR A 155 7.63 -16.94 0.77
CA TYR A 155 6.54 -16.00 0.99
C TYR A 155 6.90 -14.61 0.47
N GLU A 156 8.13 -14.15 0.71
CA GLU A 156 8.67 -12.84 0.32
C GLU A 156 9.20 -12.82 -1.13
N LEU A 157 8.89 -13.81 -1.96
CA LEU A 157 9.34 -13.94 -3.35
C LEU A 157 10.87 -13.94 -3.52
N ARG A 158 11.64 -14.18 -2.47
CA ARG A 158 13.11 -14.23 -2.50
C ARG A 158 13.66 -15.48 -3.18
N ASP A 159 12.79 -16.34 -3.65
CA ASP A 159 13.06 -17.49 -4.51
C ASP A 159 12.94 -17.15 -6.00
N LEU A 160 12.55 -15.94 -6.34
CA LEU A 160 12.44 -15.42 -7.71
C LEU A 160 13.49 -14.35 -8.00
N ASP A 161 13.66 -14.02 -9.28
CA ASP A 161 14.52 -12.91 -9.73
C ASP A 161 13.78 -11.58 -9.59
N LEU A 162 14.03 -10.87 -8.48
CA LEU A 162 13.42 -9.57 -8.18
C LEU A 162 13.99 -8.40 -8.99
N THR A 163 14.90 -8.66 -9.94
CA THR A 163 15.35 -7.63 -10.90
C THR A 163 14.41 -7.52 -12.10
N ARG A 164 13.42 -8.41 -12.21
CA ARG A 164 12.43 -8.45 -13.28
C ARG A 164 11.03 -8.13 -12.77
N PRO A 165 10.12 -7.67 -13.66
CA PRO A 165 8.72 -7.50 -13.29
C PRO A 165 8.07 -8.82 -12.85
N ILE A 166 7.29 -8.76 -11.77
CA ILE A 166 6.57 -9.92 -11.24
C ILE A 166 5.10 -9.55 -11.05
N ASN A 167 4.20 -10.35 -11.60
CA ASN A 167 2.77 -10.25 -11.33
C ASN A 167 2.47 -10.88 -9.96
N ALA A 168 2.58 -10.10 -8.89
CA ALA A 168 2.51 -10.57 -7.51
C ALA A 168 1.11 -10.38 -6.92
N PRO A 169 0.51 -11.40 -6.29
CA PRO A 169 -0.86 -11.31 -5.77
C PRO A 169 -0.97 -10.51 -4.46
N TYR A 170 0.14 -10.09 -3.89
CA TYR A 170 0.21 -9.17 -2.76
C TYR A 170 1.34 -8.16 -2.96
N LEU A 171 0.97 -6.88 -2.93
CA LEU A 171 1.85 -5.72 -2.90
C LEU A 171 1.53 -4.89 -1.66
N SER A 172 2.57 -4.47 -0.91
CA SER A 172 2.42 -3.74 0.36
C SER A 172 1.74 -2.38 0.17
N GLY A 173 0.99 -1.95 1.20
CA GLY A 173 0.26 -0.69 1.21
C GLY A 173 1.11 0.58 1.22
N CYS A 174 2.44 0.51 1.46
CA CYS A 174 3.27 1.71 1.57
C CYS A 174 3.30 2.58 0.30
N PHE A 175 3.13 1.95 -0.87
CA PHE A 175 3.03 2.60 -2.18
C PHE A 175 2.16 1.74 -3.09
N MET A 176 0.98 2.20 -3.47
CA MET A 176 0.10 1.50 -4.39
C MET A 176 -0.34 2.46 -5.50
N LEU A 177 0.31 2.40 -6.67
CA LEU A 177 -0.17 3.14 -7.85
C LEU A 177 -1.28 2.31 -8.51
N LEU A 178 -2.51 2.77 -8.35
CA LEU A 178 -3.73 2.09 -8.78
C LEU A 178 -4.28 2.71 -10.05
N ARG A 179 -4.68 1.88 -11.01
CA ARG A 179 -5.68 2.29 -11.99
C ARG A 179 -7.00 2.42 -11.23
N THR A 180 -7.59 3.61 -11.21
CA THR A 180 -8.80 3.89 -10.41
C THR A 180 -9.93 2.91 -10.73
N LYS A 181 -10.11 2.58 -12.02
CA LYS A 181 -11.10 1.58 -12.45
C LYS A 181 -10.85 0.22 -11.79
N ALA A 182 -9.62 -0.26 -11.75
CA ALA A 182 -9.28 -1.55 -11.15
C ALA A 182 -9.57 -1.58 -9.64
N ALA A 183 -9.28 -0.50 -8.93
CA ALA A 183 -9.61 -0.37 -7.50
C ALA A 183 -11.13 -0.35 -7.26
N VAL A 184 -11.89 0.32 -8.13
CA VAL A 184 -13.38 0.36 -8.06
C VAL A 184 -13.98 -1.01 -8.36
N ASP A 185 -13.54 -1.67 -9.42
CA ASP A 185 -13.99 -3.01 -9.80
C ASP A 185 -13.72 -4.03 -8.67
N ALA A 186 -12.61 -3.87 -7.96
CA ALA A 186 -12.24 -4.70 -6.80
C ALA A 186 -13.01 -4.37 -5.51
N GLY A 187 -13.83 -3.30 -5.49
CA GLY A 187 -14.64 -2.88 -4.35
C GLY A 187 -13.96 -1.92 -3.37
N LEU A 188 -12.79 -1.37 -3.73
CA LEU A 188 -11.96 -0.52 -2.89
C LEU A 188 -11.39 -1.29 -1.66
N PHE A 189 -10.82 -0.57 -0.68
CA PHE A 189 -10.40 -1.21 0.58
C PHE A 189 -11.61 -1.71 1.37
N ASP A 190 -11.52 -2.91 1.91
CA ASP A 190 -12.54 -3.46 2.81
C ASP A 190 -12.45 -2.77 4.18
N GLU A 191 -13.41 -1.91 4.49
CA GLU A 191 -13.42 -1.05 5.69
C GLU A 191 -13.59 -1.80 7.02
N ARG A 192 -13.80 -3.12 6.96
CA ARG A 192 -13.83 -3.97 8.16
C ARG A 192 -12.44 -4.15 8.76
N TYR A 193 -11.37 -3.91 7.98
CA TYR A 193 -10.00 -3.94 8.44
C TYR A 193 -9.59 -2.56 8.93
N PHE A 194 -9.29 -2.46 10.21
CA PHE A 194 -8.75 -1.22 10.77
C PHE A 194 -7.32 -0.97 10.26
N MET A 195 -6.49 -2.01 10.22
CA MET A 195 -5.10 -1.97 9.78
C MET A 195 -4.59 -3.39 9.49
N TYR A 196 -3.65 -3.54 8.59
CA TYR A 196 -2.87 -4.68 8.12
C TYR A 196 -3.42 -5.40 6.90
N PRO A 197 -4.40 -6.34 6.91
CA PRO A 197 -4.60 -7.10 5.68
C PRO A 197 -5.42 -6.38 4.59
N GLU A 198 -5.71 -5.10 4.76
CA GLU A 198 -6.46 -4.33 3.77
C GLU A 198 -5.73 -4.20 2.43
N ASP A 199 -4.39 -4.09 2.47
CA ASP A 199 -3.53 -4.04 1.29
C ASP A 199 -3.44 -5.41 0.59
N ILE A 200 -3.35 -6.49 1.37
CA ILE A 200 -3.40 -7.86 0.86
C ILE A 200 -4.76 -8.11 0.18
N ASP A 201 -5.84 -7.73 0.87
CA ASP A 201 -7.21 -7.95 0.42
C ASP A 201 -7.52 -7.21 -0.88
N LEU A 202 -7.15 -5.93 -0.95
CA LEU A 202 -7.35 -5.12 -2.16
C LEU A 202 -6.48 -5.61 -3.31
N THR A 203 -5.17 -5.83 -3.09
CA THR A 203 -4.28 -6.33 -4.15
C THR A 203 -4.78 -7.67 -4.69
N ARG A 204 -5.16 -8.60 -3.81
CA ARG A 204 -5.73 -9.89 -4.20
C ARG A 204 -7.01 -9.74 -5.02
N SER A 205 -7.89 -8.81 -4.63
CA SER A 205 -9.14 -8.54 -5.35
C SER A 205 -8.88 -7.97 -6.74
N ILE A 206 -7.92 -7.06 -6.89
CA ILE A 206 -7.47 -6.52 -8.19
C ILE A 206 -6.84 -7.63 -9.04
N HIS A 207 -6.02 -8.50 -8.43
CA HIS A 207 -5.29 -9.56 -9.12
C HIS A 207 -6.16 -10.59 -9.84
N ARG A 208 -7.47 -10.64 -9.56
CA ARG A 208 -8.43 -11.51 -10.23
C ARG A 208 -8.60 -11.16 -11.71
N ASP A 209 -8.65 -9.86 -12.01
CA ASP A 209 -9.03 -9.35 -13.31
C ASP A 209 -7.95 -8.47 -13.95
N TRP A 210 -6.94 -8.05 -13.17
CA TRP A 210 -5.90 -7.13 -13.56
C TRP A 210 -4.51 -7.64 -13.15
N LEU A 211 -3.48 -7.20 -13.87
CA LEU A 211 -2.10 -7.43 -13.42
C LEU A 211 -1.78 -6.52 -12.22
N THR A 212 -1.15 -7.11 -11.21
CA THR A 212 -0.62 -6.41 -10.02
C THR A 212 0.89 -6.54 -10.02
N LEU A 213 1.57 -5.53 -10.59
CA LEU A 213 2.98 -5.63 -10.93
C LEU A 213 3.90 -5.06 -9.85
N TYR A 214 4.80 -5.88 -9.34
CA TYR A 214 6.08 -5.40 -8.84
C TYR A 214 6.96 -5.09 -10.03
N TYR A 215 7.40 -3.83 -10.18
CA TYR A 215 8.15 -3.37 -11.34
C TYR A 215 9.42 -2.64 -10.91
N PRO A 216 10.59 -3.32 -10.88
CA PRO A 216 11.81 -2.84 -10.24
C PRO A 216 12.60 -1.79 -11.04
N GLN A 217 12.09 -1.31 -12.16
CA GLN A 217 12.74 -0.26 -12.96
C GLN A 217 12.87 1.05 -12.18
N TRP A 218 11.88 1.36 -11.33
CA TRP A 218 11.92 2.50 -10.43
C TRP A 218 12.19 2.05 -9.00
N THR A 219 12.82 2.91 -8.22
CA THR A 219 13.15 2.62 -6.82
C THR A 219 12.67 3.77 -5.94
N ILE A 220 12.02 3.43 -4.85
CA ILE A 220 11.59 4.38 -3.81
C ILE A 220 12.25 4.02 -2.48
N VAL A 221 12.37 5.02 -1.60
CA VAL A 221 12.87 4.82 -0.24
C VAL A 221 11.70 4.84 0.75
N HIS A 222 11.61 3.83 1.61
CA HIS A 222 10.60 3.76 2.65
C HIS A 222 11.28 3.66 4.02
N ALA A 223 11.13 4.69 4.83
CA ALA A 223 11.82 4.84 6.11
C ALA A 223 11.34 3.88 7.21
N HIS A 224 10.48 2.94 6.88
CA HIS A 224 9.80 1.93 7.68
C HIS A 224 10.19 1.89 9.17
N LYS A 225 9.40 2.53 9.99
CA LYS A 225 9.49 2.41 11.45
C LYS A 225 8.68 1.19 11.89
N GLN A 226 9.35 0.15 12.36
CA GLN A 226 8.72 -1.08 12.88
C GLN A 226 7.87 -0.83 14.15
N ALA A 227 6.92 0.11 14.10
CA ALA A 227 6.08 0.49 15.23
C ALA A 227 5.16 -0.64 15.73
N SER A 228 4.77 -1.56 14.83
CA SER A 228 3.79 -2.61 15.13
C SER A 228 4.30 -3.75 16.03
N TYR A 229 5.62 -3.94 16.15
CA TYR A 229 6.16 -5.02 16.97
C TYR A 229 6.15 -4.74 18.48
N LYS A 230 6.00 -3.47 18.90
CA LYS A 230 6.14 -3.05 20.31
C LYS A 230 4.80 -2.83 21.04
N ASN A 231 3.66 -2.80 20.34
CA ASN A 231 2.37 -2.47 20.94
C ASN A 231 1.41 -3.67 20.97
N LYS A 232 1.05 -4.15 22.17
CA LYS A 232 0.14 -5.29 22.39
C LYS A 232 -1.25 -5.05 21.79
N LYS A 233 -1.76 -3.80 21.80
CA LYS A 233 -3.05 -3.43 21.20
C LYS A 233 -3.01 -3.61 19.67
N MET A 234 -1.94 -3.17 19.02
CA MET A 234 -1.76 -3.34 17.58
C MET A 234 -1.57 -4.81 17.16
N LEU A 235 -0.94 -5.62 18.03
CA LEU A 235 -0.88 -7.06 17.82
C LEU A 235 -2.28 -7.69 17.81
N TRP A 236 -3.12 -7.32 18.77
CA TRP A 236 -4.48 -7.84 18.86
C TRP A 236 -5.31 -7.45 17.61
N VAL A 237 -5.21 -6.18 17.18
CA VAL A 237 -5.83 -5.70 15.94
C VAL A 237 -5.37 -6.53 14.75
N HIS A 238 -4.05 -6.79 14.63
CA HIS A 238 -3.50 -7.62 13.56
C HIS A 238 -4.08 -9.04 13.57
N ILE A 239 -4.11 -9.70 14.73
CA ILE A 239 -4.68 -11.05 14.86
C ILE A 239 -6.15 -11.06 14.45
N GLN A 240 -6.97 -10.14 14.98
CA GLN A 240 -8.40 -10.06 14.65
C GLN A 240 -8.62 -9.86 13.14
N ASN A 241 -7.88 -8.93 12.53
CA ASN A 241 -8.04 -8.62 11.12
C ASN A 241 -7.54 -9.77 10.23
N MET A 242 -6.46 -10.46 10.61
CA MET A 242 -6.04 -11.67 9.90
C MET A 242 -7.06 -12.81 10.03
N CYS A 243 -7.71 -12.95 11.18
CA CYS A 243 -8.83 -13.90 11.31
C CYS A 243 -9.99 -13.52 10.37
N ARG A 244 -10.35 -12.23 10.29
CA ARG A 244 -11.37 -11.75 9.33
C ARG A 244 -10.97 -12.05 7.88
N TYR A 245 -9.70 -11.83 7.53
CA TYR A 245 -9.16 -12.14 6.21
C TYR A 245 -9.30 -13.62 5.87
N PHE A 246 -8.88 -14.52 6.79
CA PHE A 246 -9.02 -15.94 6.55
C PHE A 246 -10.48 -16.45 6.59
N ASN A 247 -11.37 -15.79 7.34
CA ASN A 247 -12.81 -16.06 7.29
C ASN A 247 -13.42 -15.66 5.93
N LYS A 248 -12.91 -14.58 5.31
CA LYS A 248 -13.36 -14.14 3.98
C LYS A 248 -12.84 -15.06 2.87
N TRP A 249 -11.56 -15.48 2.93
CA TRP A 249 -10.86 -16.11 1.80
C TRP A 249 -10.59 -17.61 2.00
N GLY A 250 -10.75 -18.11 3.19
CA GLY A 250 -10.46 -19.51 3.56
C GLY A 250 -9.16 -19.68 4.36
N TRP A 251 -9.24 -20.46 5.43
CA TRP A 251 -8.12 -20.76 6.29
C TRP A 251 -7.12 -21.73 5.64
N PHE A 252 -7.57 -22.93 5.38
CA PHE A 252 -6.74 -24.02 4.84
C PHE A 252 -7.06 -24.31 3.37
N PHE A 253 -8.33 -24.27 3.02
CA PHE A 253 -8.82 -24.49 1.66
C PHE A 253 -9.10 -23.14 0.99
N ASP A 254 -8.18 -22.72 0.14
CA ASP A 254 -8.24 -21.49 -0.63
C ASP A 254 -7.67 -21.78 -2.03
N PRO A 255 -8.53 -22.19 -2.98
CA PRO A 255 -8.10 -22.54 -4.34
C PRO A 255 -7.47 -21.37 -5.07
N GLU A 256 -7.98 -20.15 -4.85
CA GLU A 256 -7.48 -18.93 -5.48
C GLU A 256 -6.06 -18.60 -4.96
N ARG A 257 -5.79 -18.71 -3.65
CA ARG A 257 -4.45 -18.57 -3.08
C ARG A 257 -3.49 -19.59 -3.69
N ARG A 258 -3.93 -20.84 -3.90
CA ARG A 258 -3.10 -21.86 -4.56
C ARG A 258 -2.78 -21.52 -6.01
N LEU A 259 -3.76 -20.95 -6.73
CA LEU A 259 -3.58 -20.54 -8.11
C LEU A 259 -2.63 -19.35 -8.21
N PHE A 260 -2.90 -18.27 -7.49
CA PHE A 260 -2.15 -17.02 -7.56
C PHE A 260 -0.72 -17.14 -7.02
N ASN A 261 -0.46 -18.08 -6.11
CA ASN A 261 0.89 -18.33 -5.59
C ASN A 261 1.77 -19.21 -6.50
N ARG A 262 1.28 -19.63 -7.69
CA ARG A 262 2.07 -20.31 -8.73
C ARG A 262 2.78 -19.27 -9.60
N LEU A 263 3.80 -18.66 -9.06
CA LEU A 263 4.64 -17.66 -9.72
C LEU A 263 5.91 -18.31 -10.26
#